data_76beb43c3ebead10e37f1c6012a24ba5
#
_entry.id   76beb43c3ebead10e37f1c6012a24ba5
#
_cell.length_a   1.000
_cell.length_b   1.000
_cell.length_c   1.000
_cell.angle_alpha   90.00
_cell.angle_beta   90.00
_cell.angle_gamma   90.00
#
_symmetry.space_group_name_H-M   'P 1'
#
loop_
_entity.id
_entity.type
_entity.pdbx_description
1 polymer ?
#
loop_
_entity_poly.entity_id
_entity_poly.type
_entity_poly.pdbx_seq_one_letter_code
_entity_poly.pdbx_strand_id
1 'polypeptide(L)'
;MKYNEFSKPVISTSSLSDLVELGILSKPISEFTNDDIGTEVSIPYTNTGGIISGPIVFEVVGVNHHTSAKHQQTITLMTKHIIRYVAFDAKEPNNPNQDRRDFGNNRWSVSNIRQWLNSNEAASEWFKPQHDYDEAPTTDKIDGVDSEYADEPGFLTGFSHEVFQHFTDIANITALYKVDGSGYENTVDKVFLPSYTEMFGLNNNGIVEGCHLSVRFPNDNSRIKQYDGYSDWYWLRSQADDSCSIIAIFPRGRSLSGYAFTGACGITPLIVLH
;
A
#
# COMPACT_ATOMS: atom_id res chain seq x y z
N MET A 1 15.86 -49.08 33.05
CA MET A 1 15.35 -47.70 32.80
C MET A 1 15.97 -47.22 31.51
N LYS A 2 15.19 -47.10 30.43
CA LYS A 2 15.65 -46.54 29.16
C LYS A 2 15.39 -45.04 29.21
N TYR A 3 16.42 -44.21 29.07
CA TYR A 3 16.29 -42.77 28.90
C TYR A 3 15.75 -42.51 27.52
N ASN A 4 14.58 -41.85 27.45
CA ASN A 4 14.05 -41.25 26.22
C ASN A 4 14.92 -40.06 25.87
N GLU A 5 15.60 -40.12 24.74
CA GLU A 5 16.19 -38.95 24.10
C GLU A 5 15.06 -38.04 23.63
N PHE A 6 14.95 -36.86 24.24
CA PHE A 6 14.14 -35.79 23.73
C PHE A 6 14.78 -35.31 22.43
N SER A 7 14.14 -35.61 21.31
CA SER A 7 14.48 -34.97 20.02
C SER A 7 14.33 -33.47 20.15
N LYS A 8 15.42 -32.72 19.96
CA LYS A 8 15.38 -31.26 19.83
C LYS A 8 14.44 -30.94 18.69
N PRO A 9 13.55 -29.90 18.83
CA PRO A 9 12.77 -29.45 17.72
C PRO A 9 13.73 -29.00 16.61
N VAL A 10 13.56 -29.53 15.42
CA VAL A 10 14.22 -29.08 14.21
C VAL A 10 13.61 -27.70 13.94
N ILE A 11 14.36 -26.64 14.25
CA ILE A 11 14.02 -25.29 13.78
C ILE A 11 14.23 -25.37 12.27
N SER A 12 13.15 -25.39 11.52
CA SER A 12 13.21 -25.32 10.06
C SER A 12 13.78 -23.96 9.69
N THR A 13 14.95 -23.97 9.07
CA THR A 13 15.62 -22.78 8.50
C THR A 13 15.01 -22.40 7.14
N SER A 14 13.70 -22.51 6.99
CA SER A 14 13.00 -22.52 5.72
C SER A 14 12.29 -21.22 5.37
N SER A 15 12.88 -20.04 5.35
CA SER A 15 12.12 -18.89 4.85
C SER A 15 12.80 -18.03 3.78
N LEU A 16 14.09 -18.15 3.57
CA LEU A 16 14.82 -17.33 2.61
C LEU A 16 14.96 -17.99 1.22
N SER A 17 14.79 -19.31 1.13
CA SER A 17 14.85 -20.06 -0.12
C SER A 17 13.52 -20.12 -0.86
N ASP A 18 12.39 -20.00 -0.15
CA ASP A 18 11.07 -20.30 -0.71
C ASP A 18 10.69 -19.38 -1.87
N LEU A 19 10.94 -18.07 -1.78
CA LEU A 19 10.65 -17.13 -2.88
C LEU A 19 11.54 -17.33 -4.12
N VAL A 20 12.77 -17.82 -3.93
CA VAL A 20 13.67 -18.19 -5.02
C VAL A 20 13.22 -19.51 -5.63
N GLU A 21 12.86 -20.49 -4.83
CA GLU A 21 12.33 -21.78 -5.28
C GLU A 21 10.99 -21.63 -6.03
N LEU A 22 10.16 -20.68 -5.61
CA LEU A 22 8.93 -20.30 -6.32
C LEU A 22 9.20 -19.52 -7.62
N GLY A 23 10.45 -19.15 -7.90
CA GLY A 23 10.83 -18.39 -9.10
C GLY A 23 10.38 -16.92 -9.04
N ILE A 24 10.03 -16.41 -7.86
CA ILE A 24 9.62 -14.99 -7.67
C ILE A 24 10.85 -14.10 -7.57
N LEU A 25 11.87 -14.51 -6.81
CA LEU A 25 13.13 -13.81 -6.70
C LEU A 25 14.23 -14.55 -7.44
N SER A 26 15.17 -13.81 -8.02
CA SER A 26 16.34 -14.37 -8.71
C SER A 26 17.46 -14.80 -7.77
N LYS A 27 17.42 -14.33 -6.50
CA LYS A 27 18.41 -14.59 -5.44
C LYS A 27 17.79 -14.37 -4.06
N PRO A 28 18.41 -14.89 -2.98
CA PRO A 28 17.97 -14.65 -1.61
C PRO A 28 17.96 -13.15 -1.26
N ILE A 29 17.01 -12.73 -0.41
CA ILE A 29 16.87 -11.32 0.01
C ILE A 29 18.16 -10.78 0.63
N SER A 30 18.93 -11.60 1.35
CA SER A 30 20.21 -11.22 1.95
C SER A 30 21.30 -10.80 0.95
N GLU A 31 21.13 -11.14 -0.33
CA GLU A 31 22.06 -10.79 -1.42
C GLU A 31 21.63 -9.54 -2.19
N PHE A 32 20.46 -8.98 -1.89
CA PHE A 32 20.02 -7.73 -2.51
C PHE A 32 20.82 -6.54 -1.94
N THR A 33 21.19 -5.63 -2.85
CA THR A 33 21.92 -4.39 -2.56
C THR A 33 21.23 -3.22 -3.24
N ASN A 34 21.70 -2.01 -3.01
CA ASN A 34 21.19 -0.83 -3.69
C ASN A 34 21.37 -0.87 -5.22
N ASP A 35 22.26 -1.69 -5.73
CA ASP A 35 22.45 -1.89 -7.19
C ASP A 35 21.27 -2.66 -7.82
N ASP A 36 20.47 -3.35 -6.99
CA ASP A 36 19.28 -4.06 -7.43
C ASP A 36 18.02 -3.17 -7.48
N ILE A 37 18.11 -1.92 -7.04
CA ILE A 37 16.99 -0.98 -7.10
C ILE A 37 16.60 -0.73 -8.56
N GLY A 38 15.32 -0.93 -8.87
CA GLY A 38 14.77 -0.90 -10.22
C GLY A 38 14.61 -2.30 -10.86
N THR A 39 15.12 -3.36 -10.22
CA THR A 39 14.88 -4.74 -10.68
C THR A 39 13.40 -5.08 -10.58
N GLU A 40 12.86 -5.68 -11.63
CA GLU A 40 11.47 -6.11 -11.69
C GLU A 40 11.26 -7.47 -11.02
N VAL A 41 10.17 -7.58 -10.27
CA VAL A 41 9.73 -8.80 -9.60
C VAL A 41 8.28 -9.05 -9.98
N SER A 42 8.01 -10.16 -10.65
CA SER A 42 6.64 -10.56 -11.04
C SER A 42 6.07 -11.50 -9.97
N ILE A 43 5.00 -11.10 -9.32
CA ILE A 43 4.34 -11.89 -8.29
C ILE A 43 3.01 -12.41 -8.83
N PRO A 44 2.77 -13.73 -8.83
CA PRO A 44 1.48 -14.30 -9.21
C PRO A 44 0.36 -13.71 -8.36
N TYR A 45 -0.71 -13.29 -9.02
CA TYR A 45 -1.87 -12.69 -8.40
C TYR A 45 -3.13 -13.21 -9.09
N THR A 46 -4.09 -13.68 -8.32
CA THR A 46 -5.38 -14.18 -8.84
C THR A 46 -6.49 -13.79 -7.88
N ASN A 47 -7.22 -12.75 -8.22
CA ASN A 47 -8.36 -12.31 -7.42
C ASN A 47 -9.66 -12.63 -8.18
N THR A 48 -10.31 -13.74 -7.80
CA THR A 48 -11.59 -14.16 -8.40
C THR A 48 -12.70 -13.22 -7.94
N GLY A 49 -13.23 -12.43 -8.86
CA GLY A 49 -14.27 -11.43 -8.59
C GLY A 49 -13.75 -10.00 -8.47
N GLY A 50 -12.40 -9.80 -8.48
CA GLY A 50 -11.80 -8.47 -8.55
C GLY A 50 -11.41 -8.09 -9.98
N ILE A 51 -11.15 -6.79 -10.21
CA ILE A 51 -10.77 -6.25 -11.52
C ILE A 51 -9.31 -6.60 -11.87
N ILE A 52 -8.42 -6.69 -10.86
CA ILE A 52 -7.01 -6.99 -11.09
C ILE A 52 -6.87 -8.46 -11.45
N SER A 53 -6.29 -8.74 -12.62
CA SER A 53 -6.06 -10.10 -13.11
C SER A 53 -4.63 -10.31 -13.57
N GLY A 54 -4.12 -11.54 -13.36
CA GLY A 54 -2.76 -11.92 -13.75
C GLY A 54 -1.69 -11.38 -12.80
N PRO A 55 -0.40 -11.71 -13.06
CA PRO A 55 0.68 -11.35 -12.17
C PRO A 55 0.84 -9.83 -12.06
N ILE A 56 1.13 -9.36 -10.86
CA ILE A 56 1.48 -7.96 -10.63
C ILE A 56 2.99 -7.82 -10.75
N VAL A 57 3.43 -6.89 -11.60
CA VAL A 57 4.84 -6.54 -11.73
C VAL A 57 5.17 -5.46 -10.72
N PHE A 58 6.09 -5.78 -9.84
CA PHE A 58 6.70 -4.85 -8.90
C PHE A 58 8.11 -4.47 -9.35
N GLU A 59 8.67 -3.45 -8.76
CA GLU A 59 10.09 -3.10 -8.84
C GLU A 59 10.67 -2.92 -7.44
N VAL A 60 11.92 -3.30 -7.25
CA VAL A 60 12.66 -3.04 -6.02
C VAL A 60 12.87 -1.55 -5.89
N VAL A 61 12.33 -0.93 -4.84
CA VAL A 61 12.48 0.51 -4.57
C VAL A 61 13.35 0.79 -3.36
N GLY A 62 13.60 -0.22 -2.52
CA GLY A 62 14.47 -0.08 -1.35
C GLY A 62 15.00 -1.44 -0.87
N VAL A 63 16.23 -1.45 -0.37
CA VAL A 63 16.83 -2.60 0.30
C VAL A 63 17.11 -2.23 1.74
N ASN A 64 16.60 -3.01 2.70
CA ASN A 64 16.61 -2.71 4.14
C ASN A 64 16.07 -1.31 4.48
N HIS A 65 15.18 -0.80 3.63
CA HIS A 65 14.59 0.54 3.77
C HIS A 65 13.43 0.52 4.78
N HIS A 66 12.48 -0.37 4.59
CA HIS A 66 11.43 -0.65 5.56
C HIS A 66 11.79 -1.95 6.28
N THR A 67 11.95 -1.87 7.59
CA THR A 67 12.29 -3.00 8.44
C THR A 67 11.30 -3.12 9.60
N SER A 68 11.28 -4.27 10.24
CA SER A 68 10.51 -4.48 11.47
C SER A 68 11.43 -5.01 12.57
N ALA A 69 10.93 -5.07 13.79
CA ALA A 69 11.69 -5.64 14.90
C ALA A 69 12.10 -7.11 14.64
N LYS A 70 11.34 -7.83 13.82
CA LYS A 70 11.59 -9.24 13.48
C LYS A 70 12.46 -9.41 12.24
N HIS A 71 12.35 -8.51 11.28
CA HIS A 71 12.96 -8.64 9.95
C HIS A 71 13.77 -7.39 9.63
N GLN A 72 15.10 -7.52 9.69
CA GLN A 72 16.04 -6.44 9.41
C GLN A 72 16.58 -6.50 7.97
N GLN A 73 16.57 -7.70 7.36
CA GLN A 73 16.90 -7.89 5.96
C GLN A 73 15.59 -7.97 5.17
N THR A 74 15.35 -6.97 4.34
CA THR A 74 14.10 -6.80 3.61
C THR A 74 14.35 -6.19 2.25
N ILE A 75 13.43 -6.45 1.31
CA ILE A 75 13.31 -5.66 0.09
C ILE A 75 11.93 -4.99 0.07
N THR A 76 11.92 -3.71 -0.25
CA THR A 76 10.69 -2.94 -0.46
C THR A 76 10.38 -2.95 -1.95
N LEU A 77 9.21 -3.45 -2.28
CA LEU A 77 8.69 -3.53 -3.64
C LEU A 77 7.54 -2.53 -3.81
N MET A 78 7.50 -1.83 -4.92
CA MET A 78 6.38 -0.97 -5.34
C MET A 78 5.87 -1.45 -6.69
N THR A 79 4.59 -1.45 -6.93
CA THR A 79 4.09 -1.84 -8.26
C THR A 79 4.71 -0.95 -9.33
N LYS A 80 5.17 -1.57 -10.41
CA LYS A 80 5.83 -0.88 -11.53
C LYS A 80 4.89 0.10 -12.20
N HIS A 81 3.65 -0.32 -12.37
CA HIS A 81 2.57 0.44 -12.99
C HIS A 81 1.43 0.68 -11.99
N ILE A 82 0.57 1.62 -12.32
CA ILE A 82 -0.73 1.75 -11.68
C ILE A 82 -1.50 0.46 -11.95
N ILE A 83 -2.03 -0.18 -10.90
CA ILE A 83 -2.71 -1.47 -11.04
C ILE A 83 -4.21 -1.35 -11.24
N ARG A 84 -4.82 -0.24 -10.78
CA ARG A 84 -6.22 0.12 -11.01
C ARG A 84 -6.50 1.54 -10.53
N TYR A 85 -7.66 2.07 -10.87
CA TYR A 85 -8.23 3.28 -10.28
C TYR A 85 -9.16 2.91 -9.12
N VAL A 86 -9.10 3.68 -8.03
CA VAL A 86 -9.98 3.54 -6.86
C VAL A 86 -10.15 4.88 -6.16
N ALA A 87 -11.29 5.11 -5.52
CA ALA A 87 -11.43 6.15 -4.53
C ALA A 87 -10.55 5.84 -3.31
N PHE A 88 -9.96 6.86 -2.71
CA PHE A 88 -9.20 6.70 -1.47
C PHE A 88 -10.12 6.36 -0.31
N ASP A 89 -11.26 7.06 -0.25
CA ASP A 89 -12.30 6.85 0.74
C ASP A 89 -13.66 7.31 0.22
N ALA A 90 -14.73 6.68 0.71
CA ALA A 90 -16.10 7.03 0.34
C ALA A 90 -16.56 8.35 0.99
N LYS A 91 -17.60 8.98 0.43
CA LYS A 91 -18.33 10.04 1.12
C LYS A 91 -18.96 9.50 2.40
N GLU A 92 -18.90 10.29 3.46
CA GLU A 92 -19.42 9.95 4.77
C GLU A 92 -20.63 10.86 5.14
N PRO A 93 -21.84 10.63 4.61
CA PRO A 93 -22.97 11.57 4.71
C PRO A 93 -23.34 12.00 6.13
N ASN A 94 -23.02 11.18 7.13
CA ASN A 94 -23.29 11.43 8.53
C ASN A 94 -22.10 11.97 9.32
N ASN A 95 -20.96 12.22 8.67
CA ASN A 95 -19.77 12.75 9.34
C ASN A 95 -20.03 14.16 9.85
N PRO A 96 -19.59 14.53 11.08
CA PRO A 96 -19.71 15.90 11.60
C PRO A 96 -18.94 16.93 10.77
N ASN A 97 -17.90 16.54 10.04
CA ASN A 97 -17.14 17.41 9.14
C ASN A 97 -17.84 17.50 7.78
N GLN A 98 -18.16 18.73 7.33
CA GLN A 98 -18.87 18.99 6.06
C GLN A 98 -18.09 18.48 4.85
N ASP A 99 -16.78 18.72 4.80
CA ASP A 99 -15.98 18.35 3.63
C ASP A 99 -15.92 16.82 3.48
N ARG A 100 -15.88 16.07 4.58
CA ARG A 100 -15.90 14.60 4.55
C ARG A 100 -17.25 14.04 4.12
N ARG A 101 -18.35 14.73 4.47
CA ARG A 101 -19.67 14.36 3.95
C ARG A 101 -19.73 14.42 2.42
N ASP A 102 -19.08 15.41 1.84
CA ASP A 102 -19.20 15.72 0.43
C ASP A 102 -18.08 15.08 -0.41
N PHE A 103 -16.89 14.86 0.18
CA PHE A 103 -15.68 14.52 -0.56
C PHE A 103 -14.88 13.32 0.00
N GLY A 104 -15.37 12.63 1.04
CA GLY A 104 -14.69 11.50 1.69
C GLY A 104 -13.61 11.94 2.69
N ASN A 105 -13.06 10.98 3.41
CA ASN A 105 -12.08 11.19 4.47
C ASN A 105 -10.65 10.97 3.95
N ASN A 106 -9.76 11.89 4.24
CA ASN A 106 -8.37 11.82 3.78
C ASN A 106 -7.41 11.16 4.78
N ARG A 107 -7.91 10.57 5.86
CA ARG A 107 -7.09 9.96 6.89
C ARG A 107 -6.75 8.51 6.55
N TRP A 108 -5.45 8.20 6.45
CA TRP A 108 -4.98 6.87 6.06
C TRP A 108 -5.50 5.76 6.96
N SER A 109 -5.43 5.96 8.29
CA SER A 109 -5.75 4.90 9.27
C SER A 109 -7.18 4.35 9.16
N VAL A 110 -8.12 5.17 8.71
CA VAL A 110 -9.56 4.83 8.62
C VAL A 110 -10.04 4.64 7.18
N SER A 111 -9.21 4.93 6.16
CA SER A 111 -9.61 4.92 4.75
C SER A 111 -10.04 3.55 4.25
N ASN A 112 -11.00 3.55 3.32
CA ASN A 112 -11.45 2.34 2.63
C ASN A 112 -10.30 1.65 1.91
N ILE A 113 -9.44 2.41 1.21
CA ILE A 113 -8.33 1.86 0.45
C ILE A 113 -7.34 1.10 1.34
N ARG A 114 -7.03 1.60 2.54
CA ARG A 114 -6.17 0.89 3.49
C ARG A 114 -6.81 -0.40 3.96
N GLN A 115 -8.11 -0.37 4.31
CA GLN A 115 -8.82 -1.57 4.75
C GLN A 115 -8.81 -2.64 3.66
N TRP A 116 -9.13 -2.27 2.42
CA TRP A 116 -9.13 -3.17 1.28
C TRP A 116 -7.75 -3.75 0.99
N LEU A 117 -6.71 -2.91 0.95
CA LEU A 117 -5.33 -3.34 0.67
C LEU A 117 -4.80 -4.34 1.72
N ASN A 118 -5.26 -4.24 2.97
CA ASN A 118 -4.79 -5.10 4.07
C ASN A 118 -5.78 -6.20 4.45
N SER A 119 -6.78 -6.47 3.62
CA SER A 119 -7.79 -7.49 3.88
C SER A 119 -7.60 -8.75 3.05
N ASN A 120 -7.81 -9.90 3.67
CA ASN A 120 -7.94 -11.21 3.05
C ASN A 120 -9.37 -11.77 3.14
N GLU A 121 -10.35 -10.91 3.41
CA GLU A 121 -11.76 -11.28 3.50
C GLU A 121 -12.38 -11.46 2.10
N ALA A 122 -13.46 -12.23 2.07
CA ALA A 122 -14.25 -12.41 0.85
C ALA A 122 -14.89 -11.10 0.35
N ALA A 123 -15.43 -11.14 -0.85
CA ALA A 123 -16.16 -10.03 -1.45
C ALA A 123 -17.27 -9.52 -0.52
N SER A 124 -17.41 -8.21 -0.40
CA SER A 124 -18.34 -7.49 0.48
C SER A 124 -18.09 -7.66 1.99
N GLU A 125 -17.04 -8.38 2.41
CA GLU A 125 -16.77 -8.64 3.83
C GLU A 125 -15.55 -7.90 4.40
N TRP A 126 -14.75 -7.26 3.57
CA TRP A 126 -13.52 -6.58 4.00
C TRP A 126 -13.78 -5.22 4.67
N PHE A 127 -14.86 -4.53 4.29
CA PHE A 127 -15.19 -3.25 4.87
C PHE A 127 -15.71 -3.41 6.31
N LYS A 128 -15.06 -2.73 7.25
CA LYS A 128 -15.44 -2.70 8.67
C LYS A 128 -15.50 -1.23 9.10
N PRO A 129 -16.69 -0.66 9.30
CA PRO A 129 -16.82 0.72 9.77
C PRO A 129 -16.17 0.87 11.15
N GLN A 130 -15.35 1.89 11.31
CA GLN A 130 -14.68 2.24 12.57
C GLN A 130 -15.47 3.31 13.35
N HIS A 131 -16.34 4.05 12.62
CA HIS A 131 -17.26 5.04 13.15
C HIS A 131 -18.65 4.85 12.54
N ASP A 132 -19.66 5.40 13.18
CA ASP A 132 -21.06 5.29 12.73
C ASP A 132 -21.34 6.01 11.39
N TYR A 133 -20.43 6.81 10.92
CA TYR A 133 -20.53 7.56 9.66
C TYR A 133 -19.65 7.01 8.53
N ASP A 134 -18.82 6.00 8.79
CA ASP A 134 -18.00 5.39 7.75
C ASP A 134 -18.87 4.64 6.75
N GLU A 135 -18.58 4.79 5.47
CA GLU A 135 -19.33 4.20 4.36
C GLU A 135 -18.43 3.33 3.49
N ALA A 136 -19.01 2.29 2.90
CA ALA A 136 -18.30 1.48 1.92
C ALA A 136 -18.19 2.22 0.57
N PRO A 137 -17.14 1.97 -0.24
CA PRO A 137 -16.91 2.67 -1.51
C PRO A 137 -17.78 2.11 -2.64
N THR A 138 -19.10 2.29 -2.49
CA THR A 138 -20.13 1.94 -3.48
C THR A 138 -20.31 3.07 -4.51
N THR A 139 -20.89 2.78 -5.68
CA THR A 139 -21.08 3.74 -6.78
C THR A 139 -21.78 5.05 -6.40
N ASP A 140 -22.66 5.02 -5.41
CA ASP A 140 -23.38 6.21 -4.91
C ASP A 140 -22.56 7.03 -3.90
N LYS A 141 -21.45 6.49 -3.38
CA LYS A 141 -20.58 7.12 -2.38
C LYS A 141 -19.24 7.60 -2.93
N ILE A 142 -18.88 7.20 -4.13
CA ILE A 142 -17.65 7.60 -4.79
C ILE A 142 -17.95 8.27 -6.13
N ASP A 143 -16.93 8.94 -6.71
CA ASP A 143 -16.99 9.53 -8.04
C ASP A 143 -16.06 8.74 -8.98
N GLY A 144 -16.60 8.30 -10.10
CA GLY A 144 -15.88 7.51 -11.10
C GLY A 144 -16.56 6.19 -11.42
N VAL A 145 -16.80 5.97 -12.71
CA VAL A 145 -17.30 4.70 -13.23
C VAL A 145 -16.18 3.66 -13.16
N ASP A 146 -16.49 2.45 -12.75
CA ASP A 146 -15.56 1.32 -12.64
C ASP A 146 -14.48 1.45 -11.53
N SER A 147 -14.65 2.38 -10.60
CA SER A 147 -13.73 2.55 -9.47
C SER A 147 -14.28 2.07 -8.12
N GLU A 148 -15.50 1.56 -8.11
CA GLU A 148 -16.05 0.90 -6.93
C GLU A 148 -15.32 -0.41 -6.63
N TYR A 149 -15.22 -0.74 -5.34
CA TYR A 149 -14.56 -1.96 -4.89
C TYR A 149 -15.16 -2.54 -3.60
N ALA A 150 -16.32 -2.03 -3.20
CA ALA A 150 -17.05 -2.51 -2.02
C ALA A 150 -17.34 -4.01 -2.09
N ASP A 151 -17.75 -4.47 -3.26
CA ASP A 151 -18.15 -5.85 -3.52
C ASP A 151 -17.01 -6.74 -4.05
N GLU A 152 -15.77 -6.23 -4.08
CA GLU A 152 -14.61 -7.03 -4.44
C GLU A 152 -14.02 -7.76 -3.21
N PRO A 153 -13.33 -8.88 -3.40
CA PRO A 153 -12.53 -9.47 -2.32
C PRO A 153 -11.41 -8.53 -1.88
N GLY A 154 -10.97 -8.64 -0.64
CA GLY A 154 -9.82 -7.91 -0.14
C GLY A 154 -8.56 -8.18 -0.97
N PHE A 155 -7.68 -7.20 -1.11
CA PHE A 155 -6.50 -7.26 -1.99
C PHE A 155 -5.58 -8.45 -1.68
N LEU A 156 -5.42 -8.80 -0.41
CA LEU A 156 -4.53 -9.90 -0.01
C LEU A 156 -5.02 -11.28 -0.44
N THR A 157 -6.31 -11.45 -0.76
CA THR A 157 -6.86 -12.75 -1.24
C THR A 157 -6.26 -13.19 -2.57
N GLY A 158 -5.72 -12.26 -3.35
CA GLY A 158 -5.14 -12.55 -4.65
C GLY A 158 -3.74 -13.18 -4.60
N PHE A 159 -3.08 -13.17 -3.45
CA PHE A 159 -1.77 -13.79 -3.26
C PHE A 159 -1.90 -15.19 -2.68
N SER A 160 -1.07 -16.14 -3.13
CA SER A 160 -1.01 -17.45 -2.52
C SER A 160 -0.44 -17.35 -1.10
N HIS A 161 -0.76 -18.35 -0.26
CA HIS A 161 -0.24 -18.40 1.11
C HIS A 161 1.28 -18.44 1.15
N GLU A 162 1.89 -19.18 0.22
CA GLU A 162 3.35 -19.32 0.09
C GLU A 162 4.04 -17.98 -0.17
N VAL A 163 3.38 -17.06 -0.87
CA VAL A 163 3.89 -15.70 -1.12
C VAL A 163 3.56 -14.78 0.04
N PHE A 164 2.32 -14.80 0.48
CA PHE A 164 1.80 -13.90 1.49
C PHE A 164 2.52 -14.01 2.85
N GLN A 165 2.97 -15.20 3.24
CA GLN A 165 3.71 -15.41 4.49
C GLN A 165 5.02 -14.60 4.57
N HIS A 166 5.58 -14.16 3.42
CA HIS A 166 6.80 -13.35 3.35
C HIS A 166 6.52 -11.84 3.41
N PHE A 167 5.26 -11.42 3.49
CA PHE A 167 4.95 -10.00 3.65
C PHE A 167 5.20 -9.57 5.10
N THR A 168 6.01 -8.53 5.25
CA THR A 168 6.35 -7.95 6.55
C THR A 168 5.33 -6.90 6.97
N ASP A 169 4.89 -6.95 8.22
CA ASP A 169 4.12 -5.87 8.84
C ASP A 169 5.04 -4.65 9.07
N ILE A 170 4.69 -3.52 8.48
CA ILE A 170 5.45 -2.28 8.55
C ILE A 170 4.67 -1.23 9.36
N ALA A 171 5.36 -0.62 10.32
CA ALA A 171 4.84 0.53 11.04
C ALA A 171 5.00 1.79 10.18
N ASN A 172 3.88 2.34 9.72
CA ASN A 172 3.82 3.55 8.90
C ASN A 172 3.46 4.76 9.75
N ILE A 173 4.19 5.85 9.57
CA ILE A 173 3.86 7.18 10.10
C ILE A 173 3.12 7.95 9.02
N THR A 174 1.99 8.57 9.39
CA THR A 174 1.22 9.46 8.51
C THR A 174 0.89 10.76 9.26
N ALA A 175 1.19 11.89 8.64
CA ALA A 175 0.89 13.21 9.22
C ALA A 175 -0.62 13.42 9.32
N LEU A 176 -1.04 14.11 10.37
CA LEU A 176 -2.44 14.49 10.58
C LEU A 176 -2.61 15.99 10.34
N TYR A 177 -3.67 16.34 9.60
CA TYR A 177 -4.10 17.72 9.45
C TYR A 177 -4.79 18.21 10.73
N LYS A 178 -4.89 19.55 10.89
CA LYS A 178 -5.41 20.15 12.16
C LYS A 178 -6.82 19.70 12.56
N VAL A 179 -7.67 19.32 11.60
CA VAL A 179 -9.00 18.79 11.89
C VAL A 179 -8.95 17.45 12.65
N ASP A 180 -7.87 16.71 12.46
CA ASP A 180 -7.60 15.43 13.14
C ASP A 180 -6.67 15.57 14.36
N GLY A 181 -6.46 16.81 14.83
CA GLY A 181 -5.67 17.12 16.03
C GLY A 181 -4.20 17.41 15.77
N SER A 182 -3.76 17.47 14.51
CA SER A 182 -2.35 17.66 14.11
C SER A 182 -1.40 16.56 14.62
N GLY A 183 -0.10 16.66 14.30
CA GLY A 183 0.88 15.64 14.66
C GLY A 183 0.84 14.48 13.67
N TYR A 184 0.87 13.26 14.16
CA TYR A 184 0.92 12.06 13.31
C TYR A 184 0.17 10.89 13.94
N GLU A 185 -0.17 9.92 13.12
CA GLU A 185 -0.66 8.61 13.53
C GLU A 185 0.27 7.50 13.06
N ASN A 186 0.15 6.33 13.69
CA ASN A 186 0.85 5.13 13.30
C ASN A 186 -0.15 4.06 12.88
N THR A 187 0.13 3.40 11.77
CA THR A 187 -0.56 2.18 11.34
C THR A 187 0.43 1.05 11.18
N VAL A 188 -0.07 -0.18 11.23
CA VAL A 188 0.73 -1.37 10.89
C VAL A 188 0.06 -2.01 9.68
N ASP A 189 0.80 -2.10 8.58
CA ASP A 189 0.27 -2.49 7.28
C ASP A 189 1.20 -3.51 6.59
N LYS A 190 0.63 -4.50 5.91
CA LYS A 190 1.36 -5.38 4.99
C LYS A 190 1.47 -4.78 3.59
N VAL A 191 0.43 -4.06 3.20
CA VAL A 191 0.34 -3.35 1.93
C VAL A 191 -0.03 -1.90 2.21
N PHE A 192 0.72 -0.96 1.67
CA PHE A 192 0.52 0.46 1.92
C PHE A 192 0.84 1.30 0.69
N LEU A 193 0.34 2.53 0.65
CA LEU A 193 0.72 3.51 -0.38
C LEU A 193 1.98 4.25 0.06
N PRO A 194 2.81 4.74 -0.88
CA PRO A 194 3.96 5.58 -0.53
C PRO A 194 3.50 6.88 0.12
N SER A 195 4.34 7.44 1.01
CA SER A 195 4.11 8.77 1.60
C SER A 195 4.74 9.89 0.77
N TYR A 196 4.36 11.12 1.11
CA TYR A 196 5.00 12.32 0.55
C TYR A 196 6.50 12.37 0.87
N THR A 197 6.90 12.04 2.10
CA THR A 197 8.32 11.99 2.48
C THR A 197 9.08 10.92 1.70
N GLU A 198 8.52 9.72 1.54
CA GLU A 198 9.17 8.63 0.80
C GLU A 198 9.40 9.00 -0.67
N MET A 199 8.46 9.74 -1.28
CA MET A 199 8.54 10.10 -2.69
C MET A 199 9.36 11.36 -2.96
N PHE A 200 9.38 12.33 -2.05
CA PHE A 200 9.99 13.66 -2.30
C PHE A 200 11.11 14.04 -1.33
N GLY A 201 11.31 13.30 -0.23
CA GLY A 201 12.26 13.64 0.81
C GLY A 201 11.86 14.88 1.62
N LEU A 202 10.60 15.30 1.55
CA LEU A 202 10.08 16.49 2.21
C LEU A 202 9.12 16.11 3.34
N ASN A 203 9.03 16.94 4.36
CA ASN A 203 8.07 16.76 5.44
C ASN A 203 6.66 17.12 4.96
N ASN A 204 5.67 16.36 5.44
CA ASN A 204 4.26 16.69 5.27
C ASN A 204 3.72 17.29 6.57
N ASN A 205 3.17 18.50 6.54
CA ASN A 205 2.66 19.21 7.72
C ASN A 205 3.65 19.23 8.91
N GLY A 206 4.96 19.33 8.62
CA GLY A 206 6.04 19.31 9.61
C GLY A 206 6.42 17.91 10.10
N ILE A 207 5.80 16.85 9.62
CA ILE A 207 6.04 15.45 9.99
C ILE A 207 6.85 14.74 8.91
N VAL A 208 7.80 13.92 9.33
CA VAL A 208 8.56 13.00 8.48
C VAL A 208 7.82 11.67 8.41
N GLU A 209 7.23 11.37 7.27
CA GLU A 209 6.41 10.17 7.05
C GLU A 209 7.22 8.99 6.50
N GLY A 210 8.34 8.67 7.11
CA GLY A 210 9.26 7.63 6.67
C GLY A 210 10.56 8.20 6.08
N CYS A 211 11.35 7.36 5.41
CA CYS A 211 12.61 7.74 4.78
C CYS A 211 12.43 7.94 3.27
N HIS A 212 13.15 8.88 2.68
CA HIS A 212 13.12 9.12 1.24
C HIS A 212 13.72 7.95 0.44
N LEU A 213 12.97 7.44 -0.51
CA LEU A 213 13.40 6.41 -1.48
C LEU A 213 14.27 7.03 -2.60
N SER A 214 15.29 7.80 -2.19
CA SER A 214 16.06 8.72 -3.06
C SER A 214 16.81 8.02 -4.19
N VAL A 215 17.22 6.77 -4.01
CA VAL A 215 17.90 5.99 -5.06
C VAL A 215 16.94 5.72 -6.21
N ARG A 216 15.68 5.34 -5.90
CA ARG A 216 14.68 5.04 -6.93
C ARG A 216 13.97 6.29 -7.45
N PHE A 217 13.73 7.28 -6.60
CA PHE A 217 12.94 8.47 -6.92
C PHE A 217 13.72 9.79 -6.74
N PRO A 218 14.86 9.97 -7.46
CA PRO A 218 15.71 11.14 -7.30
C PRO A 218 15.11 12.43 -7.92
N ASN A 219 14.13 12.33 -8.80
CA ASN A 219 13.56 13.47 -9.52
C ASN A 219 12.13 13.21 -10.02
N ASP A 220 11.49 14.23 -10.60
CA ASP A 220 10.11 14.16 -11.08
C ASP A 220 9.88 13.00 -12.08
N ASN A 221 10.77 12.84 -13.05
CA ASN A 221 10.59 11.80 -14.08
C ASN A 221 10.59 10.39 -13.51
N SER A 222 11.37 10.14 -12.45
CA SER A 222 11.45 8.81 -11.83
C SER A 222 10.17 8.42 -11.08
N ARG A 223 9.32 9.39 -10.73
CA ARG A 223 8.05 9.19 -10.04
C ARG A 223 6.86 8.97 -10.97
N ILE A 224 7.05 9.14 -12.29
CA ILE A 224 5.97 8.94 -13.26
C ILE A 224 5.60 7.45 -13.32
N LYS A 225 4.33 7.15 -13.14
CA LYS A 225 3.74 5.82 -13.28
C LYS A 225 2.73 5.82 -14.42
N GLN A 226 2.48 4.64 -14.98
CA GLN A 226 1.62 4.47 -16.14
C GLN A 226 0.46 3.53 -15.84
N TYR A 227 -0.67 3.77 -16.50
CA TYR A 227 -1.78 2.85 -16.64
C TYR A 227 -2.05 2.65 -18.13
N ASP A 228 -2.09 1.42 -18.61
CA ASP A 228 -2.26 1.07 -20.04
C ASP A 228 -1.31 1.85 -20.99
N GLY A 229 -0.07 2.09 -20.54
CA GLY A 229 0.96 2.78 -21.33
C GLY A 229 0.90 4.31 -21.27
N TYR A 230 -0.08 4.90 -20.61
CA TYR A 230 -0.21 6.35 -20.45
C TYR A 230 0.14 6.77 -19.03
N SER A 231 0.91 7.86 -18.88
CA SER A 231 1.22 8.44 -17.58
C SER A 231 -0.04 8.96 -16.91
N ASP A 232 -0.26 8.56 -15.66
CA ASP A 232 -1.48 8.95 -14.97
C ASP A 232 -1.26 9.21 -13.48
N TRP A 233 -2.33 9.66 -12.81
CA TRP A 233 -2.37 10.01 -11.41
C TRP A 233 -2.36 8.78 -10.51
N TYR A 234 -1.68 8.88 -9.35
CA TYR A 234 -1.78 7.86 -8.32
C TYR A 234 -1.67 8.45 -6.91
N TRP A 235 -2.41 7.82 -5.99
CA TRP A 235 -2.51 8.24 -4.60
C TRP A 235 -1.22 7.99 -3.81
N LEU A 236 -0.95 8.91 -2.88
CA LEU A 236 -0.10 8.69 -1.72
C LEU A 236 -0.98 8.43 -0.49
N ARG A 237 -0.36 7.99 0.65
CA ARG A 237 -1.11 7.88 1.91
C ARG A 237 -1.18 9.20 2.68
N SER A 238 -0.53 10.24 2.22
CA SER A 238 -0.34 11.53 2.91
C SER A 238 -1.52 12.46 2.70
N GLN A 239 -2.05 13.02 3.80
CA GLN A 239 -3.08 14.07 3.75
C GLN A 239 -2.54 15.36 3.10
N ALA A 240 -3.40 16.05 2.36
CA ALA A 240 -3.17 17.43 1.96
C ALA A 240 -3.56 18.41 3.10
N ASP A 241 -3.54 19.71 2.79
CA ASP A 241 -3.77 20.79 3.77
C ASP A 241 -5.27 21.07 4.04
N ASP A 242 -6.10 20.04 3.98
CA ASP A 242 -7.54 20.11 4.28
C ASP A 242 -8.04 18.78 4.88
N SER A 243 -9.37 18.63 5.06
CA SER A 243 -9.99 17.48 5.73
C SER A 243 -10.41 16.35 4.79
N CYS A 244 -10.32 16.54 3.47
CA CYS A 244 -10.88 15.61 2.48
C CYS A 244 -9.98 15.36 1.26
N SER A 245 -8.85 16.06 1.14
CA SER A 245 -7.93 15.89 0.01
C SER A 245 -6.70 15.08 0.39
N ILE A 246 -6.29 14.20 -0.52
CA ILE A 246 -5.09 13.37 -0.45
C ILE A 246 -4.06 13.88 -1.43
N ILE A 247 -2.79 13.82 -1.06
CA ILE A 247 -1.69 14.07 -1.98
C ILE A 247 -1.63 12.94 -3.01
N ALA A 248 -1.57 13.32 -4.27
CA ALA A 248 -1.36 12.41 -5.40
C ALA A 248 -0.16 12.86 -6.23
N ILE A 249 0.44 11.94 -6.96
CA ILE A 249 1.43 12.24 -7.98
C ILE A 249 0.73 12.28 -9.34
N PHE A 250 0.90 13.39 -10.09
CA PHE A 250 0.30 13.53 -11.40
C PHE A 250 1.26 13.16 -12.55
N PRO A 251 0.81 13.07 -13.81
CA PRO A 251 1.58 12.52 -14.94
C PRO A 251 2.95 13.12 -15.25
N ARG A 252 3.33 14.19 -14.55
CA ARG A 252 4.67 14.81 -14.66
C ARG A 252 5.57 14.57 -13.44
N GLY A 253 5.17 13.64 -12.54
CA GLY A 253 5.95 13.22 -11.38
C GLY A 253 5.98 14.22 -10.21
N ARG A 254 5.15 15.28 -10.24
CA ARG A 254 4.97 16.25 -9.16
C ARG A 254 3.75 15.92 -8.33
N SER A 255 3.68 16.48 -7.13
CA SER A 255 2.52 16.34 -6.26
C SER A 255 1.43 17.37 -6.55
N LEU A 256 0.20 16.92 -6.48
CA LEU A 256 -1.02 17.71 -6.35
C LEU A 256 -1.93 17.00 -5.33
N SER A 257 -3.10 17.54 -5.09
CA SER A 257 -4.11 16.91 -4.24
C SER A 257 -5.40 16.64 -5.01
N GLY A 258 -6.10 15.59 -4.60
CA GLY A 258 -7.43 15.23 -5.10
C GLY A 258 -8.35 14.86 -3.95
N TYR A 259 -9.65 15.00 -4.13
CA TYR A 259 -10.64 14.62 -3.13
C TYR A 259 -10.66 13.10 -2.91
N ALA A 260 -10.79 12.68 -1.67
CA ALA A 260 -10.69 11.27 -1.28
C ALA A 260 -11.73 10.36 -1.99
N PHE A 261 -12.93 10.87 -2.26
CA PHE A 261 -14.00 10.12 -2.93
C PHE A 261 -13.81 9.93 -4.45
N THR A 262 -12.80 10.59 -5.03
CA THR A 262 -12.55 10.54 -6.47
C THR A 262 -11.98 9.19 -6.90
N GLY A 263 -12.67 8.50 -7.80
CA GLY A 263 -12.22 7.25 -8.39
C GLY A 263 -11.35 7.40 -9.63
N ALA A 264 -10.92 8.61 -9.99
CA ALA A 264 -10.10 8.87 -11.17
C ALA A 264 -8.60 8.89 -10.89
N CYS A 265 -8.17 8.34 -9.75
CA CYS A 265 -6.76 8.27 -9.35
C CYS A 265 -6.36 6.81 -9.10
N GLY A 266 -5.20 6.43 -9.59
CA GLY A 266 -4.71 5.07 -9.50
C GLY A 266 -3.98 4.75 -8.21
N ILE A 267 -3.58 3.50 -8.06
CA ILE A 267 -2.77 3.03 -6.94
C ILE A 267 -1.50 2.33 -7.38
N THR A 268 -0.44 2.55 -6.61
CA THR A 268 0.86 1.89 -6.75
C THR A 268 1.32 1.39 -5.39
N PRO A 269 0.69 0.31 -4.87
CA PRO A 269 0.98 -0.20 -3.54
C PRO A 269 2.43 -0.66 -3.36
N LEU A 270 2.89 -0.56 -2.11
CA LEU A 270 4.14 -1.15 -1.63
C LEU A 270 3.85 -2.39 -0.79
N ILE A 271 4.74 -3.36 -0.91
CA ILE A 271 4.89 -4.51 -0.02
C ILE A 271 6.35 -4.62 0.41
N VAL A 272 6.58 -5.25 1.54
CA VAL A 272 7.94 -5.52 2.03
C VAL A 272 8.12 -7.00 2.24
N LEU A 273 9.09 -7.60 1.55
CA LEU A 273 9.43 -9.02 1.66
C LEU A 273 10.61 -9.23 2.60
N HIS A 274 10.57 -10.36 3.34
CA HIS A 274 11.64 -10.83 4.22
C HIS A 274 12.00 -12.28 3.94
#